data_6bbb77b5fa3c73031d3564f857e54f26
#
_entry.id   6bbb77b5fa3c73031d3564f857e54f26
#
_cell.length_a   1.000
_cell.length_b   1.000
_cell.length_c   1.000
_cell.angle_alpha   90.00
_cell.angle_beta   90.00
_cell.angle_gamma   90.00
#
_symmetry.space_group_name_H-M   'P 1'
#
loop_
_entity.id
_entity.type
_entity.pdbx_description
1 polymer ?
#
loop_
_entity_poly.entity_id
_entity_poly.type
_entity_poly.pdbx_seq_one_letter_code
_entity_poly.pdbx_strand_id
1 'polypeptide(L)'
;MKPDTKDDRARWSEQSLRYRMLNGEHASDVVQTIQGMFGQEFVGELSQQVDLSRNTFKTVWQQLSTAYLEAPEVVATMDNGESEDLTPIITNRLWPQRQTADLWALSIRESLFRLDWTADVGLQYRPVSPDVVVCEAQPNRPDMPGKVEEYRRRQRPNGKSVWTIETWDIMSPTPVFKIEELSSNGTTRTDVTQEFMPDLEKGEYPYRDLEGAPILPYVLIHAEVAPRLWNYTTGT
;
A
#
# COMPACT_ATOMS: atom_id res chain seq x y z
N MET A 1 4.33 -4.85 -13.88
CA MET A 1 4.38 -6.31 -13.96
C MET A 1 4.13 -6.86 -12.58
N LYS A 2 3.29 -7.88 -12.47
CA LYS A 2 2.94 -8.47 -11.18
C LYS A 2 3.93 -9.57 -10.80
N PRO A 3 4.07 -9.92 -9.52
CA PRO A 3 4.92 -11.02 -9.06
C PRO A 3 4.65 -12.31 -9.84
N ASP A 4 5.68 -13.11 -10.01
CA ASP A 4 5.64 -14.27 -10.90
C ASP A 4 5.08 -15.53 -10.27
N THR A 5 4.90 -15.58 -8.95
CA THR A 5 4.35 -16.77 -8.29
C THR A 5 2.84 -16.86 -8.47
N LYS A 6 2.32 -18.10 -8.53
CA LYS A 6 0.87 -18.35 -8.66
C LYS A 6 0.09 -17.78 -7.46
N ASP A 7 0.66 -17.88 -6.27
CA ASP A 7 0.03 -17.44 -5.03
C ASP A 7 -0.03 -15.91 -4.95
N ASP A 8 1.01 -15.21 -5.40
CA ASP A 8 1.03 -13.75 -5.49
C ASP A 8 -0.01 -13.22 -6.45
N ARG A 9 -0.15 -13.85 -7.62
CA ARG A 9 -1.17 -13.46 -8.60
C ARG A 9 -2.59 -13.66 -8.06
N ALA A 10 -2.84 -14.76 -7.35
CA ALA A 10 -4.13 -15.04 -6.72
C ALA A 10 -4.44 -14.00 -5.65
N ARG A 11 -3.48 -13.71 -4.78
CA ARG A 11 -3.59 -12.70 -3.73
C ARG A 11 -3.87 -11.32 -4.31
N TRP A 12 -3.08 -10.87 -5.29
CA TRP A 12 -3.28 -9.57 -5.93
C TRP A 12 -4.61 -9.47 -6.64
N SER A 13 -5.08 -10.55 -7.26
CA SER A 13 -6.39 -10.58 -7.89
C SER A 13 -7.51 -10.40 -6.85
N GLU A 14 -7.39 -11.08 -5.71
CA GLU A 14 -8.35 -10.93 -4.61
C GLU A 14 -8.34 -9.52 -4.01
N GLN A 15 -7.18 -8.98 -3.72
CA GLN A 15 -7.04 -7.63 -3.18
C GLN A 15 -7.53 -6.56 -4.15
N SER A 16 -7.20 -6.70 -5.42
CA SER A 16 -7.66 -5.81 -6.47
C SER A 16 -9.19 -5.85 -6.63
N LEU A 17 -9.80 -7.03 -6.50
CA LEU A 17 -11.25 -7.18 -6.50
C LEU A 17 -11.87 -6.44 -5.29
N ARG A 18 -11.36 -6.67 -4.08
CA ARG A 18 -11.83 -5.99 -2.86
C ARG A 18 -11.70 -4.47 -2.96
N TYR A 19 -10.59 -3.99 -3.52
CA TYR A 19 -10.36 -2.57 -3.76
C TYR A 19 -11.38 -1.99 -4.75
N ARG A 20 -11.66 -2.67 -5.86
CA ARG A 20 -12.72 -2.27 -6.81
C ARG A 20 -14.10 -2.30 -6.17
N MET A 21 -14.39 -3.30 -5.33
CA MET A 21 -15.66 -3.33 -4.57
C MET A 21 -15.78 -2.12 -3.65
N LEU A 22 -14.71 -1.77 -2.93
CA LEU A 22 -14.69 -0.62 -2.05
C LEU A 22 -14.88 0.71 -2.79
N ASN A 23 -14.32 0.83 -4.00
CA ASN A 23 -14.43 2.03 -4.83
C ASN A 23 -15.75 2.11 -5.64
N GLY A 24 -16.54 1.05 -5.66
CA GLY A 24 -17.77 0.99 -6.44
C GLY A 24 -17.57 0.54 -7.91
N GLU A 25 -16.40 -0.01 -8.23
CA GLU A 25 -16.03 -0.46 -9.58
C GLU A 25 -16.31 -1.96 -9.80
N HIS A 26 -17.17 -2.55 -8.99
CA HIS A 26 -17.42 -4.00 -8.92
C HIS A 26 -18.45 -4.52 -9.89
N ALA A 27 -19.25 -3.67 -10.53
CA ALA A 27 -20.40 -4.10 -11.35
C ALA A 27 -19.99 -5.07 -12.47
N SER A 28 -18.85 -4.82 -13.12
CA SER A 28 -18.32 -5.71 -14.16
C SER A 28 -17.90 -7.08 -13.62
N ASP A 29 -17.33 -7.13 -12.40
CA ASP A 29 -16.90 -8.37 -11.77
C ASP A 29 -18.12 -9.24 -11.39
N VAL A 30 -19.17 -8.59 -10.88
CA VAL A 30 -20.46 -9.27 -10.58
C VAL A 30 -21.07 -9.85 -11.85
N VAL A 31 -21.17 -9.05 -12.91
CA VAL A 31 -21.68 -9.49 -14.20
C VAL A 31 -20.89 -10.69 -14.74
N GLN A 32 -19.57 -10.62 -14.75
CA GLN A 32 -18.73 -11.74 -15.21
C GLN A 32 -18.91 -13.00 -14.38
N THR A 33 -19.03 -12.87 -13.06
CA THR A 33 -19.25 -14.00 -12.17
C THR A 33 -20.60 -14.67 -12.45
N ILE A 34 -21.67 -13.89 -12.56
CA ILE A 34 -23.00 -14.39 -12.84
C ILE A 34 -23.04 -15.01 -14.24
N GLN A 35 -22.43 -14.39 -15.23
CA GLN A 35 -22.33 -14.91 -16.58
C GLN A 35 -21.61 -16.26 -16.64
N GLY A 36 -20.53 -16.41 -15.86
CA GLY A 36 -19.79 -17.67 -15.75
C GLY A 36 -20.60 -18.80 -15.10
N MET A 37 -21.50 -18.46 -14.16
CA MET A 37 -22.32 -19.42 -13.45
C MET A 37 -23.61 -19.80 -14.20
N PHE A 38 -24.29 -18.86 -14.85
CA PHE A 38 -25.66 -19.01 -15.33
C PHE A 38 -25.83 -18.72 -16.83
N GLY A 39 -24.76 -18.25 -17.49
CA GLY A 39 -24.80 -17.90 -18.92
C GLY A 39 -25.20 -16.45 -19.18
N GLN A 40 -25.04 -16.05 -20.45
CA GLN A 40 -25.20 -14.64 -20.86
C GLN A 40 -26.69 -14.20 -20.89
N GLU A 41 -27.60 -15.11 -21.24
CA GLU A 41 -29.04 -14.80 -21.28
C GLU A 41 -29.58 -14.43 -19.90
N PHE A 42 -29.16 -15.16 -18.86
CA PHE A 42 -29.56 -14.88 -17.49
C PHE A 42 -29.09 -13.51 -17.01
N VAL A 43 -27.88 -13.05 -17.41
CA VAL A 43 -27.38 -11.71 -17.07
C VAL A 43 -28.26 -10.63 -17.71
N GLY A 44 -28.72 -10.82 -18.91
CA GLY A 44 -29.64 -9.88 -19.61
C GLY A 44 -30.97 -9.71 -18.86
N GLU A 45 -31.54 -10.79 -18.36
CA GLU A 45 -32.78 -10.76 -17.57
C GLU A 45 -32.53 -10.14 -16.15
N LEU A 46 -31.44 -10.54 -15.49
CA LEU A 46 -31.11 -10.06 -14.14
C LEU A 46 -30.85 -8.56 -14.13
N SER A 47 -30.13 -8.02 -15.11
CA SER A 47 -29.81 -6.59 -15.20
C SER A 47 -31.03 -5.68 -15.35
N GLN A 48 -32.18 -6.25 -15.82
CA GLN A 48 -33.46 -5.53 -15.88
C GLN A 48 -34.20 -5.51 -14.54
N GLN A 49 -33.90 -6.43 -13.65
CA GLN A 49 -34.63 -6.63 -12.38
C GLN A 49 -33.85 -6.18 -11.15
N VAL A 50 -32.51 -6.16 -11.22
CA VAL A 50 -31.62 -5.89 -10.10
C VAL A 50 -30.64 -4.77 -10.44
N ASP A 51 -30.55 -3.80 -9.56
CA ASP A 51 -29.52 -2.76 -9.64
C ASP A 51 -28.16 -3.34 -9.19
N LEU A 52 -27.38 -3.82 -10.14
CA LEU A 52 -26.03 -4.38 -9.91
C LEU A 52 -25.00 -3.32 -9.52
N SER A 53 -25.34 -2.03 -9.60
CA SER A 53 -24.44 -0.94 -9.19
C SER A 53 -24.47 -0.69 -7.68
N ARG A 54 -25.47 -1.21 -6.97
CA ARG A 54 -25.64 -0.99 -5.53
C ARG A 54 -24.52 -1.66 -4.74
N ASN A 55 -23.68 -0.85 -4.12
CA ASN A 55 -22.52 -1.30 -3.38
C ASN A 55 -22.80 -1.40 -1.88
N THR A 56 -23.43 -2.48 -1.46
CA THR A 56 -23.67 -2.76 -0.03
C THR A 56 -22.36 -3.02 0.72
N PHE A 57 -21.37 -3.63 0.08
CA PHE A 57 -20.05 -3.88 0.68
C PHE A 57 -19.40 -2.55 1.14
N LYS A 58 -19.31 -1.56 0.26
CA LYS A 58 -18.79 -0.24 0.59
C LYS A 58 -19.53 0.40 1.75
N THR A 59 -20.87 0.35 1.72
CA THR A 59 -21.70 0.95 2.77
C THR A 59 -21.45 0.32 4.14
N VAL A 60 -21.38 -1.01 4.20
CA VAL A 60 -21.10 -1.73 5.46
C VAL A 60 -19.72 -1.37 6.00
N TRP A 61 -18.68 -1.41 5.17
CA TRP A 61 -17.34 -1.09 5.64
C TRP A 61 -17.15 0.36 6.04
N GLN A 62 -17.79 1.30 5.34
CA GLN A 62 -17.79 2.71 5.75
C GLN A 62 -18.47 2.92 7.09
N GLN A 63 -19.52 2.16 7.41
CA GLN A 63 -20.17 2.22 8.73
C GLN A 63 -19.35 1.56 9.83
N LEU A 64 -18.57 0.52 9.50
CA LEU A 64 -17.70 -0.17 10.47
C LEU A 64 -16.42 0.61 10.74
N SER A 65 -15.89 1.35 9.76
CA SER A 65 -14.68 2.17 9.89
C SER A 65 -15.00 3.48 10.63
N THR A 66 -15.32 3.37 11.92
CA THR A 66 -15.67 4.52 12.76
C THR A 66 -14.58 4.88 13.77
N ALA A 67 -13.53 4.07 13.90
CA ALA A 67 -12.50 4.24 14.92
C ALA A 67 -11.75 5.59 14.83
N TYR A 68 -11.74 6.19 13.64
CA TYR A 68 -11.01 7.42 13.34
C TYR A 68 -11.90 8.59 12.91
N LEU A 69 -13.17 8.60 13.33
CA LEU A 69 -14.07 9.72 13.00
C LEU A 69 -13.69 11.00 13.73
N GLU A 70 -13.16 10.86 14.93
CA GLU A 70 -12.64 11.99 15.71
C GLU A 70 -11.12 11.88 15.86
N ALA A 71 -10.43 12.99 15.66
CA ALA A 71 -8.99 13.02 15.83
C ALA A 71 -8.64 12.91 17.32
N PRO A 72 -7.61 12.11 17.69
CA PRO A 72 -7.16 12.01 19.06
C PRO A 72 -6.46 13.30 19.50
N GLU A 73 -6.49 13.58 20.77
CA GLU A 73 -5.54 14.49 21.40
C GLU A 73 -4.23 13.72 21.60
N VAL A 74 -3.14 14.28 21.09
CA VAL A 74 -1.82 13.65 21.17
C VAL A 74 -0.84 14.62 21.80
N VAL A 75 -0.33 14.24 22.97
CA VAL A 75 0.63 15.01 23.73
C VAL A 75 1.92 14.18 23.89
N ALA A 76 3.04 14.72 23.44
CA ALA A 76 4.35 14.16 23.72
C ALA A 76 4.84 14.67 25.08
N THR A 77 5.19 13.77 25.98
CA THR A 77 5.81 14.13 27.26
C THR A 77 7.29 13.73 27.22
N MET A 78 8.16 14.70 27.45
CA MET A 78 9.61 14.49 27.49
C MET A 78 10.04 14.00 28.88
N ASP A 79 11.24 13.43 28.98
CA ASP A 79 11.81 12.92 30.24
C ASP A 79 11.95 13.99 31.32
N ASN A 80 12.08 15.27 30.93
CA ASN A 80 12.13 16.42 31.83
C ASN A 80 10.75 16.88 32.34
N GLY A 81 9.65 16.21 31.92
CA GLY A 81 8.30 16.54 32.31
C GLY A 81 7.64 17.64 31.46
N GLU A 82 8.34 18.20 30.48
CA GLU A 82 7.72 19.11 29.51
C GLU A 82 6.81 18.35 28.56
N SER A 83 5.71 18.98 28.15
CA SER A 83 4.75 18.39 27.20
C SER A 83 4.58 19.29 25.99
N GLU A 84 4.53 18.66 24.80
CA GLU A 84 4.24 19.32 23.54
C GLU A 84 2.96 18.75 22.94
N ASP A 85 2.06 19.62 22.54
CA ASP A 85 0.83 19.24 21.84
C ASP A 85 1.11 18.95 20.37
N LEU A 86 1.07 17.68 19.99
CA LEU A 86 1.26 17.21 18.62
C LEU A 86 -0.06 17.09 17.86
N THR A 87 -1.20 17.36 18.48
CA THR A 87 -2.53 17.25 17.88
C THR A 87 -2.65 18.00 16.56
N PRO A 88 -2.16 19.25 16.41
CA PRO A 88 -2.26 19.98 15.13
C PRO A 88 -1.53 19.29 13.97
N ILE A 89 -0.36 18.69 14.24
CA ILE A 89 0.41 17.96 13.22
C ILE A 89 -0.34 16.72 12.78
N ILE A 90 -0.88 15.97 13.74
CA ILE A 90 -1.58 14.70 13.50
C ILE A 90 -2.92 14.96 12.82
N THR A 91 -3.71 15.91 13.33
CA THR A 91 -5.05 16.18 12.82
C THR A 91 -5.03 16.67 11.38
N ASN A 92 -4.14 17.57 11.02
CA ASN A 92 -4.16 18.22 9.71
C ASN A 92 -3.54 17.37 8.60
N ARG A 93 -2.57 16.52 8.92
CA ARG A 93 -1.79 15.80 7.90
C ARG A 93 -1.97 14.29 7.92
N LEU A 94 -2.10 13.71 9.12
CA LEU A 94 -2.08 12.27 9.30
C LEU A 94 -3.46 11.67 9.42
N TRP A 95 -4.38 12.38 10.05
CA TRP A 95 -5.68 11.85 10.40
C TRP A 95 -6.55 11.44 9.21
N PRO A 96 -6.71 12.26 8.17
CA PRO A 96 -7.50 11.88 7.00
C PRO A 96 -6.94 10.64 6.29
N GLN A 97 -5.61 10.50 6.27
CA GLN A 97 -4.94 9.34 5.68
C GLN A 97 -5.14 8.08 6.54
N ARG A 98 -5.21 8.26 7.86
CA ARG A 98 -5.46 7.18 8.81
C ARG A 98 -6.84 6.57 8.64
N GLN A 99 -7.86 7.37 8.42
CA GLN A 99 -9.22 6.89 8.12
C GLN A 99 -9.25 6.01 6.86
N THR A 100 -8.55 6.44 5.81
CA THR A 100 -8.44 5.65 4.57
C THR A 100 -7.74 4.31 4.82
N ALA A 101 -6.66 4.31 5.59
CA ALA A 101 -5.93 3.09 5.89
C ALA A 101 -6.71 2.14 6.81
N ASP A 102 -7.47 2.66 7.77
CA ASP A 102 -8.37 1.87 8.60
C ASP A 102 -9.44 1.18 7.74
N LEU A 103 -10.08 1.94 6.85
CA LEU A 103 -11.05 1.39 5.91
C LEU A 103 -10.45 0.28 5.04
N TRP A 104 -9.22 0.46 4.56
CA TRP A 104 -8.52 -0.58 3.80
C TRP A 104 -8.13 -1.77 4.67
N ALA A 105 -7.61 -1.54 5.87
CA ALA A 105 -7.26 -2.62 6.78
C ALA A 105 -8.47 -3.50 7.10
N LEU A 106 -9.63 -2.90 7.33
CA LEU A 106 -10.86 -3.64 7.59
C LEU A 106 -11.39 -4.37 6.36
N SER A 107 -11.47 -3.70 5.20
CA SER A 107 -12.10 -4.24 3.99
C SER A 107 -11.19 -5.18 3.19
N ILE A 108 -9.91 -4.83 3.08
CA ILE A 108 -8.89 -5.58 2.33
C ILE A 108 -8.06 -6.46 3.26
N ARG A 109 -8.22 -6.29 4.57
CA ARG A 109 -7.54 -6.92 5.72
C ARG A 109 -6.16 -6.35 6.02
N GLU A 110 -5.64 -5.49 5.18
CA GLU A 110 -4.30 -4.93 5.32
C GLU A 110 -4.21 -3.55 4.68
N SER A 111 -3.36 -2.71 5.25
CA SER A 111 -3.00 -1.43 4.70
C SER A 111 -1.56 -1.10 5.05
N LEU A 112 -0.85 -0.47 4.13
CA LEU A 112 0.46 0.09 4.39
C LEU A 112 0.36 1.60 4.44
N PHE A 113 1.10 2.19 5.37
CA PHE A 113 1.46 3.59 5.32
C PHE A 113 2.90 3.73 4.88
N ARG A 114 3.11 4.57 3.90
CA ARG A 114 4.43 5.07 3.59
C ARG A 114 4.64 6.40 4.30
N LEU A 115 5.79 6.53 4.91
CA LEU A 115 6.30 7.75 5.53
C LEU A 115 7.29 8.39 4.57
N ASP A 116 7.05 9.63 4.17
CA ASP A 116 7.98 10.40 3.36
C ASP A 116 8.31 11.70 4.10
N TRP A 117 9.55 12.14 4.01
CA TRP A 117 10.00 13.42 4.56
C TRP A 117 10.54 14.31 3.44
N THR A 118 10.04 15.53 3.39
CA THR A 118 10.58 16.56 2.49
C THR A 118 10.88 17.83 3.29
N ALA A 119 11.97 18.54 2.95
CA ALA A 119 12.41 19.71 3.70
C ALA A 119 11.38 20.85 3.70
N ASP A 120 10.61 20.99 2.63
CA ASP A 120 9.61 22.04 2.42
C ASP A 120 8.25 21.72 3.09
N VAL A 121 7.87 20.44 3.14
CA VAL A 121 6.55 20.02 3.65
C VAL A 121 6.66 19.29 5.00
N GLY A 122 7.82 18.74 5.34
CA GLY A 122 8.04 17.90 6.50
C GLY A 122 7.52 16.48 6.32
N LEU A 123 7.09 15.85 7.41
CA LEU A 123 6.58 14.48 7.42
C LEU A 123 5.25 14.39 6.67
N GLN A 124 5.20 13.47 5.74
CA GLN A 124 4.01 13.12 4.97
C GLN A 124 3.64 11.66 5.21
N TYR A 125 2.35 11.39 5.17
CA TYR A 125 1.80 10.04 5.23
C TYR A 125 1.03 9.75 3.97
N ARG A 126 1.29 8.59 3.41
CA ARG A 126 0.56 8.12 2.24
C ARG A 126 0.11 6.68 2.44
N PRO A 127 -1.21 6.40 2.43
CA PRO A 127 -1.66 5.02 2.38
C PRO A 127 -1.25 4.41 1.04
N VAL A 128 -0.77 3.19 1.07
CA VAL A 128 -0.38 2.42 -0.10
C VAL A 128 -1.30 1.23 -0.21
N SER A 129 -1.93 1.09 -1.37
CA SER A 129 -2.82 -0.04 -1.61
C SER A 129 -2.02 -1.35 -1.66
N PRO A 130 -2.50 -2.40 -0.97
CA PRO A 130 -1.80 -3.68 -0.94
C PRO A 130 -1.61 -4.35 -2.30
N ASP A 131 -2.46 -4.03 -3.29
CA ASP A 131 -2.39 -4.61 -4.63
C ASP A 131 -1.24 -4.08 -5.50
N VAL A 132 -0.53 -3.06 -5.05
CA VAL A 132 0.65 -2.51 -5.73
C VAL A 132 1.94 -2.74 -4.96
N VAL A 133 1.93 -3.61 -3.96
CA VAL A 133 3.08 -3.85 -3.09
C VAL A 133 3.41 -5.34 -3.00
N VAL A 134 4.68 -5.64 -3.01
CA VAL A 134 5.22 -6.96 -2.64
C VAL A 134 6.14 -6.76 -1.45
N CYS A 135 5.92 -7.56 -0.41
CA CYS A 135 6.74 -7.49 0.79
C CYS A 135 7.33 -8.86 1.12
N GLU A 136 8.53 -8.86 1.65
CA GLU A 136 9.17 -10.00 2.28
C GLU A 136 9.36 -9.71 3.76
N ALA A 137 8.98 -10.66 4.61
CA ALA A 137 9.12 -10.53 6.07
C ALA A 137 10.58 -10.69 6.51
N GLN A 138 10.91 -10.10 7.64
CA GLN A 138 12.20 -10.37 8.28
C GLN A 138 12.24 -11.84 8.78
N PRO A 139 13.37 -12.55 8.64
CA PRO A 139 13.44 -13.99 8.95
C PRO A 139 13.00 -14.37 10.37
N ASN A 140 13.27 -13.49 11.35
CA ASN A 140 12.94 -13.72 12.75
C ASN A 140 11.74 -12.92 13.25
N ARG A 141 11.14 -12.10 12.39
CA ARG A 141 10.03 -11.22 12.73
C ARG A 141 9.03 -11.18 11.57
N PRO A 142 8.21 -12.23 11.47
CA PRO A 142 7.24 -12.35 10.39
C PRO A 142 6.16 -11.27 10.38
N ASP A 143 6.00 -10.54 11.46
CA ASP A 143 5.15 -9.37 11.62
C ASP A 143 5.75 -8.07 11.04
N MET A 144 7.02 -8.10 10.67
CA MET A 144 7.75 -6.91 10.20
C MET A 144 8.28 -7.11 8.79
N PRO A 145 8.08 -6.13 7.88
CA PRO A 145 8.68 -6.17 6.57
C PRO A 145 10.21 -6.02 6.67
N GLY A 146 10.92 -6.75 5.83
CA GLY A 146 12.36 -6.62 5.64
C GLY A 146 12.70 -6.09 4.25
N LYS A 147 11.83 -6.40 3.28
CA LYS A 147 11.92 -5.85 1.93
C LYS A 147 10.53 -5.46 1.43
N VAL A 148 10.46 -4.34 0.73
CA VAL A 148 9.23 -3.82 0.11
C VAL A 148 9.52 -3.42 -1.33
N GLU A 149 8.75 -3.93 -2.27
CA GLU A 149 8.72 -3.48 -3.66
C GLU A 149 7.36 -2.80 -3.91
N GLU A 150 7.37 -1.50 -4.19
CA GLU A 150 6.18 -0.73 -4.51
C GLU A 150 6.12 -0.40 -6.00
N TYR A 151 5.05 -0.81 -6.66
CA TYR A 151 4.79 -0.53 -8.07
C TYR A 151 4.06 0.81 -8.20
N ARG A 152 4.72 1.78 -8.85
CA ARG A 152 4.18 3.14 -8.98
C ARG A 152 4.20 3.61 -10.42
N ARG A 153 3.21 4.41 -10.77
CA ARG A 153 3.24 5.19 -12.00
C ARG A 153 3.85 6.54 -11.68
N ARG A 154 4.98 6.85 -12.29
CA ARG A 154 5.70 8.12 -12.13
C ARG A 154 5.68 8.92 -13.42
N GLN A 155 5.72 10.23 -13.28
CA GLN A 155 5.89 11.13 -14.41
C GLN A 155 7.34 11.59 -14.47
N ARG A 156 7.99 11.40 -15.61
CA ARG A 156 9.34 11.92 -15.87
C ARG A 156 9.31 13.43 -16.06
N PRO A 157 10.45 14.14 -15.93
CA PRO A 157 10.56 15.56 -16.20
C PRO A 157 10.07 15.97 -17.60
N ASN A 158 10.17 15.08 -18.59
CA ASN A 158 9.67 15.28 -19.97
C ASN A 158 8.15 15.04 -20.13
N GLY A 159 7.41 14.83 -19.02
CA GLY A 159 5.98 14.58 -19.02
C GLY A 159 5.55 13.14 -19.33
N LYS A 160 6.45 12.26 -19.75
CA LYS A 160 6.13 10.85 -20.04
C LYS A 160 5.85 10.08 -18.75
N SER A 161 4.75 9.36 -18.74
CA SER A 161 4.36 8.48 -17.61
C SER A 161 4.97 7.10 -17.79
N VAL A 162 5.66 6.60 -16.75
CA VAL A 162 6.32 5.29 -16.74
C VAL A 162 5.93 4.51 -15.50
N TRP A 163 5.94 3.18 -15.62
CA TRP A 163 5.82 2.30 -14.46
C TRP A 163 7.20 2.07 -13.86
N THR A 164 7.30 2.25 -12.57
CA THR A 164 8.52 2.01 -11.80
C THR A 164 8.25 1.05 -10.65
N ILE A 165 9.29 0.32 -10.26
CA ILE A 165 9.36 -0.42 -9.01
C ILE A 165 10.31 0.33 -8.10
N GLU A 166 9.85 0.67 -6.92
CA GLU A 166 10.66 1.23 -5.86
C GLU A 166 10.95 0.13 -4.85
N THR A 167 12.21 -0.26 -4.75
CA THR A 167 12.66 -1.35 -3.90
C THR A 167 13.37 -0.80 -2.67
N TRP A 168 12.93 -1.27 -1.52
CA TRP A 168 13.50 -1.03 -0.20
C TRP A 168 13.85 -2.36 0.43
N ASP A 169 15.11 -2.60 0.70
CA ASP A 169 15.59 -3.87 1.27
C ASP A 169 16.61 -3.60 2.36
N ILE A 170 16.23 -3.98 3.59
CA ILE A 170 17.10 -3.90 4.78
C ILE A 170 17.62 -5.27 5.23
N MET A 171 17.26 -6.34 4.52
CA MET A 171 17.71 -7.71 4.83
C MET A 171 19.03 -8.05 4.14
N SER A 172 19.34 -7.38 3.04
CA SER A 172 20.62 -7.53 2.35
C SER A 172 21.76 -7.06 3.24
N PRO A 173 22.97 -7.67 3.15
CA PRO A 173 24.15 -7.26 3.91
C PRO A 173 24.47 -5.76 3.77
N THR A 174 24.22 -5.20 2.61
CA THR A 174 24.19 -3.76 2.35
C THR A 174 22.75 -3.38 2.05
N PRO A 175 22.14 -2.46 2.80
CA PRO A 175 20.78 -2.01 2.53
C PRO A 175 20.66 -1.46 1.12
N VAL A 176 19.55 -1.79 0.45
CA VAL A 176 19.32 -1.40 -0.94
C VAL A 176 18.10 -0.51 -1.04
N PHE A 177 18.30 0.65 -1.66
CA PHE A 177 17.23 1.48 -2.19
C PHE A 177 17.47 1.69 -3.67
N LYS A 178 16.43 1.46 -4.50
CA LYS A 178 16.48 1.74 -5.92
C LYS A 178 15.10 1.98 -6.51
N ILE A 179 15.09 2.74 -7.59
CA ILE A 179 13.92 2.95 -8.44
C ILE A 179 14.24 2.40 -9.82
N GLU A 180 13.49 1.39 -10.25
CA GLU A 180 13.68 0.74 -11.55
C GLU A 180 12.48 1.01 -12.45
N GLU A 181 12.72 1.46 -13.68
CA GLU A 181 11.68 1.55 -14.70
C GLU A 181 11.40 0.17 -15.28
N LEU A 182 10.12 -0.13 -15.46
CA LEU A 182 9.66 -1.31 -16.18
C LEU A 182 9.53 -1.03 -17.67
N SER A 183 10.10 -1.90 -18.49
CA SER A 183 9.82 -1.92 -19.92
C SER A 183 8.33 -2.16 -20.20
N SER A 184 7.87 -1.80 -21.39
CA SER A 184 6.47 -1.95 -21.79
C SER A 184 5.95 -3.40 -21.72
N ASN A 185 6.82 -4.38 -21.91
CA ASN A 185 6.52 -5.81 -21.75
C ASN A 185 6.68 -6.31 -20.29
N GLY A 186 7.16 -5.44 -19.37
CA GLY A 186 7.33 -5.75 -17.96
C GLY A 186 8.49 -6.70 -17.64
N THR A 187 9.35 -7.04 -18.59
CA THR A 187 10.41 -8.04 -18.39
C THR A 187 11.77 -7.45 -18.04
N THR A 188 12.03 -6.23 -18.49
CA THR A 188 13.31 -5.55 -18.25
C THR A 188 13.14 -4.45 -17.22
N ARG A 189 14.06 -4.41 -16.26
CA ARG A 189 14.17 -3.36 -15.24
C ARG A 189 15.41 -2.52 -15.54
N THR A 190 15.26 -1.22 -15.56
CA THR A 190 16.35 -0.25 -15.75
C THR A 190 16.41 0.66 -14.54
N ASP A 191 17.56 0.76 -13.90
CA ASP A 191 17.77 1.66 -12.77
C ASP A 191 17.67 3.12 -13.23
N VAL A 192 16.74 3.83 -12.63
CA VAL A 192 16.44 5.25 -12.86
C VAL A 192 16.46 6.06 -11.56
N THR A 193 17.09 5.53 -10.53
CA THR A 193 17.13 6.13 -9.19
C THR A 193 17.62 7.56 -9.24
N GLN A 194 18.71 7.83 -9.94
CA GLN A 194 19.31 9.16 -10.07
C GLN A 194 18.42 10.15 -10.86
N GLU A 195 17.54 9.65 -11.73
CA GLU A 195 16.60 10.52 -12.46
C GLU A 195 15.51 11.09 -11.54
N PHE A 196 15.05 10.28 -10.59
CA PHE A 196 13.98 10.65 -9.66
C PHE A 196 14.47 11.18 -8.32
N MET A 197 15.71 10.88 -7.95
CA MET A 197 16.36 11.33 -6.71
C MET A 197 17.80 11.77 -7.01
N PRO A 198 17.98 12.92 -7.67
CA PRO A 198 19.29 13.38 -8.12
C PRO A 198 20.26 13.69 -6.97
N ASP A 199 19.72 14.06 -5.81
CA ASP A 199 20.51 14.43 -4.61
C ASP A 199 20.96 13.20 -3.79
N LEU A 200 20.44 12.02 -4.10
CA LEU A 200 20.83 10.77 -3.42
C LEU A 200 22.11 10.23 -4.04
N GLU A 201 23.13 9.94 -3.26
CA GLU A 201 24.34 9.30 -3.76
C GLU A 201 24.05 7.89 -4.29
N LYS A 202 24.78 7.47 -5.33
CA LYS A 202 24.56 6.16 -5.95
C LYS A 202 24.84 5.03 -4.95
N GLY A 203 23.80 4.24 -4.66
CA GLY A 203 23.85 3.13 -3.70
C GLY A 203 23.64 3.56 -2.25
N GLU A 204 23.36 4.83 -2.00
CA GLU A 204 22.97 5.32 -0.69
C GLU A 204 21.58 4.82 -0.31
N TYR A 205 21.40 4.50 0.99
CA TYR A 205 20.10 4.17 1.58
C TYR A 205 19.56 5.41 2.32
N PRO A 206 18.41 5.97 1.90
CA PRO A 206 18.01 7.33 2.31
C PRO A 206 17.49 7.45 3.74
N TYR A 207 16.99 6.36 4.35
CA TYR A 207 16.39 6.43 5.68
C TYR A 207 17.17 5.61 6.70
N ARG A 208 17.64 6.29 7.73
CA ARG A 208 18.36 5.68 8.85
C ARG A 208 17.80 6.20 10.16
N ASP A 209 17.88 5.39 11.21
CA ASP A 209 17.61 5.83 12.56
C ASP A 209 18.77 6.69 13.13
N LEU A 210 18.62 7.12 14.37
CA LEU A 210 19.63 7.92 15.06
C LEU A 210 20.96 7.18 15.29
N GLU A 211 20.95 5.86 15.25
CA GLU A 211 22.13 5.00 15.41
C GLU A 211 22.76 4.66 14.05
N GLY A 212 22.15 5.11 12.94
CA GLY A 212 22.62 4.89 11.58
C GLY A 212 22.14 3.57 10.97
N ALA A 213 21.28 2.81 11.64
CA ALA A 213 20.71 1.59 11.09
C ALA A 213 19.62 1.91 10.04
N PRO A 214 19.54 1.11 8.94
CA PRO A 214 18.56 1.35 7.89
C PRO A 214 17.16 1.05 8.39
N ILE A 215 16.21 1.92 8.07
CA ILE A 215 14.79 1.74 8.41
C ILE A 215 13.94 1.74 7.14
N LEU A 216 12.87 0.94 7.16
CA LEU A 216 11.86 0.99 6.09
C LEU A 216 10.89 2.13 6.36
N PRO A 217 10.59 2.98 5.35
CA PRO A 217 9.60 4.05 5.50
C PRO A 217 8.17 3.52 5.37
N TYR A 218 7.88 2.34 5.90
CA TYR A 218 6.57 1.72 5.83
C TYR A 218 6.10 1.24 7.18
N VAL A 219 4.84 1.55 7.49
CA VAL A 219 4.13 1.01 8.65
C VAL A 219 2.99 0.14 8.14
N LEU A 220 2.93 -1.09 8.62
CA LEU A 220 1.90 -2.03 8.27
C LEU A 220 0.77 -1.99 9.31
N ILE A 221 -0.46 -2.02 8.82
CA ILE A 221 -1.66 -2.13 9.64
C ILE A 221 -2.41 -3.38 9.20
N HIS A 222 -2.72 -4.26 10.14
CA HIS A 222 -3.46 -5.48 9.92
C HIS A 222 -4.77 -5.47 10.70
N ALA A 223 -5.80 -6.06 10.09
CA ALA A 223 -7.04 -6.39 10.78
C ALA A 223 -6.94 -7.70 11.57
N GLU A 224 -5.94 -8.52 11.31
CA GLU A 224 -5.70 -9.82 11.96
C GLU A 224 -4.27 -9.89 12.53
N VAL A 225 -4.09 -10.70 13.57
CA VAL A 225 -2.80 -10.87 14.29
C VAL A 225 -1.70 -11.49 13.40
N ALA A 226 -2.09 -12.30 12.41
CA ALA A 226 -1.16 -12.92 11.47
C ALA A 226 -1.34 -12.27 10.09
N PRO A 227 -0.36 -11.50 9.60
CA PRO A 227 -0.42 -10.93 8.28
C PRO A 227 -0.43 -12.03 7.21
N ARG A 228 -1.41 -11.98 6.32
CA ARG A 228 -1.48 -12.87 5.15
C ARG A 228 -0.92 -12.24 3.89
N LEU A 229 -0.52 -10.98 3.97
CA LEU A 229 0.00 -10.22 2.84
C LEU A 229 1.38 -10.60 2.45
N TRP A 230 2.14 -10.89 3.47
CA TRP A 230 3.50 -11.22 3.21
C TRP A 230 3.51 -12.53 2.46
N ASN A 231 4.08 -12.52 1.32
CA ASN A 231 4.59 -13.72 0.77
C ASN A 231 5.59 -14.25 1.78
N TYR A 232 5.07 -14.99 2.76
CA TYR A 232 5.91 -15.90 3.47
C TYR A 232 6.31 -16.97 2.45
N THR A 233 7.20 -16.63 1.56
CA THR A 233 8.09 -17.63 1.04
C THR A 233 8.85 -18.07 2.28
N THR A 234 8.29 -19.04 2.96
CA THR A 234 9.06 -19.92 3.78
C THR A 234 10.25 -20.28 2.93
N GLY A 235 11.36 -19.57 3.18
CA GLY A 235 12.62 -19.96 2.64
C GLY A 235 12.87 -21.34 3.16
N THR A 236 12.58 -22.31 2.31
CA THR A 236 13.06 -23.67 2.45
C THR A 236 14.49 -23.67 1.99
#